data_a2877d923403dd2b04146b921fd009a7
#
_entry.id   a2877d923403dd2b04146b921fd009a7
#
_cell.length_a   1.000
_cell.length_b   1.000
_cell.length_c   1.000
_cell.angle_alpha   90.00
_cell.angle_beta   90.00
_cell.angle_gamma   90.00
#
_symmetry.space_group_name_H-M   'P 1'
#
loop_
_entity.id
_entity.type
_entity.pdbx_description
1 polymer ?
#
loop_
_entity_poly.entity_id
_entity_poly.type
_entity_poly.pdbx_seq_one_letter_code
_entity_poly.pdbx_strand_id
1 'polypeptide(L)'
;MNRVQEAFTRLSRMGKNKDGVGMSTQDTMAEEMNEQGAQVDVEAGTEGLASDAQVELEQLRGERDALKDRLARLQAEFDNARKRDVKERQDARDYATQSAVEPFLSVMDNFQLALKADGSAEQLRSGVELILKQMEEALRGLHVQAVETVGAQFDPRIHEALGSIETVEFPDHQVLEEIRRGYKLRDKLLRPALVRIAANPAQVSE
;
A
#
# COMPACT_ATOMS: atom_id res chain seq x y z
N MET A 1 -3.46 10.62 -13.75
CA MET A 1 -3.93 11.10 -15.04
C MET A 1 -3.58 12.58 -15.13
N ASN A 2 -2.81 13.21 -16.00
CA ASN A 2 -2.00 12.72 -17.10
C ASN A 2 -1.11 13.92 -17.53
N ARG A 3 0.07 14.06 -16.93
CA ARG A 3 1.06 15.04 -17.42
C ARG A 3 1.86 14.56 -18.65
N VAL A 4 1.76 13.26 -18.97
CA VAL A 4 2.49 12.65 -20.07
C VAL A 4 1.72 12.76 -21.40
N GLN A 5 0.39 12.81 -21.37
CA GLN A 5 -0.43 12.98 -22.58
C GLN A 5 -0.47 14.42 -23.11
N GLU A 6 -0.28 15.42 -22.25
CA GLU A 6 -0.21 16.82 -22.71
C GLU A 6 1.09 17.18 -23.41
N ALA A 7 2.20 16.49 -23.09
CA ALA A 7 3.47 16.70 -23.76
C ALA A 7 3.47 16.16 -25.21
N PHE A 8 2.75 15.07 -25.49
CA PHE A 8 2.65 14.49 -26.84
C PHE A 8 1.79 15.30 -27.80
N THR A 9 0.79 16.01 -27.27
CA THR A 9 -0.10 16.85 -28.09
C THR A 9 0.53 18.18 -28.52
N ARG A 10 1.54 18.66 -27.81
CA ARG A 10 2.29 19.88 -28.16
C ARG A 10 3.33 19.68 -29.27
N LEU A 11 3.93 18.47 -29.39
CA LEU A 11 4.88 18.19 -30.45
C LEU A 11 4.25 17.95 -31.81
N SER A 12 2.97 17.57 -31.86
CA SER A 12 2.25 17.30 -33.14
C SER A 12 1.73 18.56 -33.85
N ARG A 13 1.85 19.74 -33.23
CA ARG A 13 1.33 21.01 -33.78
C ARG A 13 2.37 21.94 -34.42
N MET A 14 3.64 21.52 -34.46
CA MET A 14 4.73 22.40 -34.94
C MET A 14 5.26 22.08 -36.33
N GLY A 15 4.54 21.27 -37.10
CA GLY A 15 4.96 20.80 -38.44
C GLY A 15 4.00 21.10 -39.57
N LYS A 16 3.42 22.30 -39.67
CA LYS A 16 2.74 22.72 -40.91
C LYS A 16 2.73 24.24 -41.04
N ASN A 17 3.72 24.80 -41.72
CA ASN A 17 3.53 26.02 -42.50
C ASN A 17 4.61 26.07 -43.57
N LYS A 18 4.25 25.69 -44.76
CA LYS A 18 4.90 26.05 -46.03
C LYS A 18 3.77 26.47 -46.97
N ASP A 19 3.85 27.68 -47.39
CA ASP A 19 3.34 28.27 -48.63
C ASP A 19 3.69 29.74 -48.55
N GLY A 20 4.48 30.36 -49.42
CA GLY A 20 4.41 30.48 -50.85
C GLY A 20 4.57 31.98 -51.12
N VAL A 21 5.03 32.35 -52.26
CA VAL A 21 5.13 33.66 -52.93
C VAL A 21 6.61 33.99 -53.19
N GLY A 22 7.10 34.07 -54.42
CA GLY A 22 6.52 34.50 -55.68
C GLY A 22 7.61 35.35 -56.37
N MET A 23 8.02 34.89 -57.44
CA MET A 23 8.66 35.43 -58.62
C MET A 23 8.81 36.96 -58.76
N SER A 24 10.01 37.46 -59.03
CA SER A 24 10.16 38.54 -60.01
C SER A 24 11.57 38.51 -60.65
N THR A 25 11.50 38.57 -61.91
CA THR A 25 12.49 38.53 -62.98
C THR A 25 13.32 39.82 -63.08
N GLN A 26 14.51 39.64 -63.73
CA GLN A 26 15.35 40.62 -64.45
C GLN A 26 16.37 41.39 -63.62
N ASP A 27 17.65 41.14 -63.84
CA ASP A 27 18.37 41.76 -64.93
C ASP A 27 19.74 41.09 -65.25
N THR A 28 20.00 41.06 -66.49
CA THR A 28 21.12 40.55 -67.19
C THR A 28 22.37 41.41 -67.01
N MET A 29 23.49 40.76 -67.30
CA MET A 29 24.74 41.23 -67.92
C MET A 29 26.00 41.22 -67.11
N ALA A 30 26.83 40.29 -67.57
CA ALA A 30 28.25 40.45 -67.84
C ALA A 30 29.23 40.53 -66.67
N GLU A 31 29.93 39.45 -66.50
CA GLU A 31 31.34 39.44 -66.97
C GLU A 31 31.88 38.02 -66.78
N GLU A 32 32.20 37.47 -67.98
CA GLU A 32 33.17 36.41 -68.11
C GLU A 32 34.50 36.88 -67.56
N MET A 33 34.99 36.17 -66.55
CA MET A 33 36.45 35.98 -66.39
C MET A 33 36.72 35.02 -65.26
N ASN A 34 37.36 33.93 -65.64
CA ASN A 34 38.19 33.06 -64.76
C ASN A 34 37.59 31.82 -64.21
N GLU A 35 37.16 30.91 -65.07
CA GLU A 35 37.27 29.48 -64.77
C GLU A 35 38.72 29.04 -64.82
N GLN A 36 39.44 29.08 -63.75
CA GLN A 36 40.58 28.18 -63.48
C GLN A 36 40.97 28.28 -62.01
N GLY A 37 40.69 27.23 -61.27
CA GLY A 37 41.41 26.90 -60.05
C GLY A 37 40.70 27.14 -58.73
N ALA A 38 39.69 26.40 -58.48
CA ALA A 38 39.37 26.01 -57.11
C ALA A 38 38.35 24.83 -57.05
N GLN A 39 38.60 23.80 -57.85
CA GLN A 39 38.13 22.44 -57.52
C GLN A 39 39.13 21.90 -56.51
N VAL A 40 39.10 22.37 -55.27
CA VAL A 40 39.94 21.88 -54.21
C VAL A 40 39.04 21.41 -53.09
N ASP A 41 39.04 20.10 -52.88
CA ASP A 41 38.87 19.42 -51.62
C ASP A 41 37.58 19.64 -50.77
N VAL A 42 36.45 19.93 -51.37
CA VAL A 42 35.17 19.90 -50.62
C VAL A 42 34.58 18.49 -50.59
N GLU A 43 34.88 17.62 -51.58
CA GLU A 43 34.36 16.24 -51.62
C GLU A 43 35.04 15.31 -50.60
N ALA A 44 36.34 15.44 -50.38
CA ALA A 44 37.07 14.61 -49.41
C ALA A 44 36.71 14.91 -47.96
N GLY A 45 36.36 16.17 -47.63
CA GLY A 45 35.92 16.57 -46.27
C GLY A 45 34.49 16.10 -45.96
N THR A 46 33.60 16.05 -46.95
CA THR A 46 32.21 15.61 -46.77
C THR A 46 32.08 14.09 -46.70
N GLU A 47 32.90 13.33 -47.39
CA GLU A 47 32.93 11.86 -47.29
C GLU A 47 33.48 11.40 -45.93
N GLY A 48 34.50 12.07 -45.37
CA GLY A 48 35.02 11.77 -44.06
C GLY A 48 33.98 12.03 -42.92
N LEU A 49 33.31 13.18 -42.99
CA LEU A 49 32.25 13.53 -42.02
C LEU A 49 31.02 12.58 -42.15
N ALA A 50 30.67 12.16 -43.34
CA ALA A 50 29.60 11.20 -43.58
C ALA A 50 29.96 9.79 -43.06
N SER A 51 31.24 9.39 -43.19
CA SER A 51 31.74 8.13 -42.63
C SER A 51 31.71 8.11 -41.10
N ASP A 52 32.19 9.20 -40.46
CA ASP A 52 32.21 9.32 -39.02
C ASP A 52 30.78 9.34 -38.43
N ALA A 53 29.85 10.06 -39.06
CA ALA A 53 28.44 10.07 -38.69
C ALA A 53 27.78 8.70 -38.86
N GLN A 54 28.15 7.91 -39.85
CA GLN A 54 27.66 6.55 -40.03
C GLN A 54 28.14 5.62 -38.91
N VAL A 55 29.41 5.71 -38.53
CA VAL A 55 30.00 4.94 -37.45
C VAL A 55 29.31 5.27 -36.11
N GLU A 56 29.10 6.56 -35.84
CA GLU A 56 28.41 7.01 -34.61
C GLU A 56 26.95 6.52 -34.61
N LEU A 57 26.28 6.55 -35.77
CA LEU A 57 24.90 6.07 -35.90
C LEU A 57 24.79 4.56 -35.65
N GLU A 58 25.77 3.77 -36.13
CA GLU A 58 25.84 2.33 -35.85
C GLU A 58 26.12 2.04 -34.39
N GLN A 59 27.02 2.79 -33.75
CA GLN A 59 27.28 2.69 -32.31
C GLN A 59 26.04 3.01 -31.49
N LEU A 60 25.36 4.13 -31.79
CA LEU A 60 24.11 4.51 -31.09
C LEU A 60 22.98 3.48 -31.32
N ARG A 61 22.91 2.87 -32.49
CA ARG A 61 21.97 1.77 -32.74
C ARG A 61 22.31 0.55 -31.89
N GLY A 62 23.58 0.19 -31.78
CA GLY A 62 24.04 -0.90 -30.92
C GLY A 62 23.72 -0.66 -29.45
N GLU A 63 24.02 0.54 -28.95
CA GLU A 63 23.67 0.92 -27.59
C GLU A 63 22.16 0.90 -27.32
N ARG A 64 21.36 1.44 -28.24
CA ARG A 64 19.91 1.40 -28.19
C ARG A 64 19.39 -0.03 -28.10
N ASP A 65 19.91 -0.93 -28.93
CA ASP A 65 19.44 -2.32 -28.96
C ASP A 65 19.88 -3.07 -27.70
N ALA A 66 21.11 -2.86 -27.22
CA ALA A 66 21.56 -3.37 -25.94
C ALA A 66 20.71 -2.87 -24.74
N LEU A 67 20.34 -1.58 -24.76
CA LEU A 67 19.45 -1.00 -23.75
C LEU A 67 18.03 -1.59 -23.82
N LYS A 68 17.51 -1.83 -25.03
CA LYS A 68 16.21 -2.48 -25.22
C LYS A 68 16.21 -3.91 -24.67
N ASP A 69 17.25 -4.69 -24.96
CA ASP A 69 17.38 -6.04 -24.44
C ASP A 69 17.49 -6.06 -22.92
N ARG A 70 18.24 -5.10 -22.37
CA ARG A 70 18.33 -4.95 -20.89
C ARG A 70 16.99 -4.57 -20.28
N LEU A 71 16.24 -3.66 -20.90
CA LEU A 71 14.89 -3.29 -20.46
C LEU A 71 13.93 -4.48 -20.51
N ALA A 72 13.94 -5.26 -21.62
CA ALA A 72 13.10 -6.44 -21.76
C ALA A 72 13.39 -7.48 -20.67
N ARG A 73 14.68 -7.70 -20.37
CA ARG A 73 15.10 -8.61 -19.30
C ARG A 73 14.65 -8.11 -17.92
N LEU A 74 14.91 -6.84 -17.61
CA LEU A 74 14.49 -6.23 -16.34
C LEU A 74 12.97 -6.28 -16.17
N GLN A 75 12.22 -6.05 -17.24
CA GLN A 75 10.77 -6.14 -17.21
C GLN A 75 10.28 -7.56 -16.91
N ALA A 76 10.89 -8.56 -17.55
CA ALA A 76 10.58 -9.96 -17.26
C ALA A 76 10.94 -10.36 -15.81
N GLU A 77 12.08 -9.90 -15.30
CA GLU A 77 12.49 -10.11 -13.90
C GLU A 77 11.52 -9.43 -12.92
N PHE A 78 11.10 -8.20 -13.22
CA PHE A 78 10.12 -7.46 -12.42
C PHE A 78 8.76 -8.17 -12.39
N ASP A 79 8.27 -8.62 -13.54
CA ASP A 79 6.99 -9.34 -13.63
C ASP A 79 7.05 -10.68 -12.86
N ASN A 80 8.17 -11.40 -12.94
CA ASN A 80 8.38 -12.62 -12.18
C ASN A 80 8.47 -12.35 -10.67
N ALA A 81 9.19 -11.29 -10.27
CA ALA A 81 9.27 -10.87 -8.87
C ALA A 81 7.90 -10.48 -8.34
N ARG A 82 7.11 -9.72 -9.12
CA ARG A 82 5.74 -9.32 -8.75
C ARG A 82 4.82 -10.52 -8.56
N LYS A 83 4.88 -11.50 -9.48
CA LYS A 83 4.09 -12.74 -9.35
C LYS A 83 4.45 -13.51 -8.09
N ARG A 84 5.76 -13.62 -7.79
CA ARG A 84 6.25 -14.27 -6.58
C ARG A 84 5.78 -13.54 -5.32
N ASP A 85 5.90 -12.20 -5.27
CA ASP A 85 5.48 -11.37 -4.15
C ASP A 85 3.97 -11.51 -3.84
N VAL A 86 3.13 -11.54 -4.90
CA VAL A 86 1.69 -11.78 -4.73
C VAL A 86 1.42 -13.15 -4.12
N LYS A 87 2.12 -14.19 -4.59
CA LYS A 87 1.98 -15.54 -4.05
C LYS A 87 2.46 -15.61 -2.58
N GLU A 88 3.63 -15.07 -2.28
CA GLU A 88 4.17 -15.03 -0.92
C GLU A 88 3.24 -14.31 0.06
N ARG A 89 2.62 -13.21 -0.38
CA ARG A 89 1.61 -12.51 0.44
C ARG A 89 0.35 -13.34 0.66
N GLN A 90 -0.07 -14.11 -0.33
CA GLN A 90 -1.23 -15.00 -0.18
C GLN A 90 -0.89 -16.14 0.77
N ASP A 91 0.23 -16.81 0.57
CA ASP A 91 0.71 -17.89 1.42
C ASP A 91 0.86 -17.43 2.88
N ALA A 92 1.40 -16.21 3.09
CA ALA A 92 1.52 -15.62 4.42
C ALA A 92 0.16 -15.33 5.09
N ARG A 93 -0.85 -14.88 4.31
CA ARG A 93 -2.22 -14.69 4.83
C ARG A 93 -2.87 -16.01 5.21
N ASP A 94 -2.73 -17.02 4.35
CA ASP A 94 -3.30 -18.33 4.58
C ASP A 94 -2.68 -18.98 5.82
N TYR A 95 -1.36 -18.89 5.97
CA TYR A 95 -0.64 -19.33 7.16
C TYR A 95 -1.09 -18.58 8.42
N ALA A 96 -1.20 -17.25 8.36
CA ALA A 96 -1.67 -16.45 9.49
C ALA A 96 -3.10 -16.81 9.89
N THR A 97 -3.99 -17.06 8.91
CA THR A 97 -5.37 -17.48 9.14
C THR A 97 -5.42 -18.86 9.78
N GLN A 98 -4.66 -19.81 9.24
CA GLN A 98 -4.55 -21.17 9.80
C GLN A 98 -4.07 -21.11 11.26
N SER A 99 -2.97 -20.44 11.52
CA SER A 99 -2.40 -20.29 12.88
C SER A 99 -3.37 -19.59 13.84
N ALA A 100 -4.21 -18.67 13.35
CA ALA A 100 -5.22 -18.00 14.15
C ALA A 100 -6.41 -18.91 14.47
N VAL A 101 -6.81 -19.79 13.56
CA VAL A 101 -8.00 -20.64 13.73
C VAL A 101 -7.70 -21.90 14.52
N GLU A 102 -6.52 -22.48 14.38
CA GLU A 102 -6.15 -23.78 14.98
C GLU A 102 -6.42 -23.88 16.49
N PRO A 103 -6.10 -22.89 17.35
CA PRO A 103 -6.41 -22.97 18.78
C PRO A 103 -7.90 -23.03 19.09
N PHE A 104 -8.75 -22.44 18.23
CA PHE A 104 -10.20 -22.44 18.44
C PHE A 104 -10.87 -23.75 18.08
N LEU A 105 -10.23 -24.60 17.26
CA LEU A 105 -10.75 -25.94 16.97
C LEU A 105 -10.81 -26.79 18.23
N SER A 106 -9.78 -26.74 19.07
CA SER A 106 -9.77 -27.45 20.36
C SER A 106 -10.87 -26.94 21.32
N VAL A 107 -11.13 -25.62 21.32
CA VAL A 107 -12.23 -25.03 22.11
C VAL A 107 -13.58 -25.55 21.61
N MET A 108 -13.75 -25.62 20.27
CA MET A 108 -14.98 -26.15 19.66
C MET A 108 -15.20 -27.62 19.98
N ASP A 109 -14.15 -28.45 19.99
CA ASP A 109 -14.22 -29.84 20.37
C ASP A 109 -14.69 -30.01 21.81
N ASN A 110 -14.19 -29.19 22.73
CA ASN A 110 -14.59 -29.19 24.13
C ASN A 110 -16.03 -28.74 24.34
N PHE A 111 -16.54 -27.78 23.55
CA PHE A 111 -17.98 -27.47 23.53
C PHE A 111 -18.82 -28.66 23.11
N GLN A 112 -18.38 -29.39 22.06
CA GLN A 112 -19.11 -30.60 21.59
C GLN A 112 -19.12 -31.69 22.67
N LEU A 113 -18.01 -31.86 23.42
CA LEU A 113 -17.95 -32.78 24.55
C LEU A 113 -18.90 -32.36 25.68
N ALA A 114 -18.90 -31.07 26.04
CA ALA A 114 -19.79 -30.56 27.06
C ALA A 114 -21.27 -30.73 26.72
N LEU A 115 -21.65 -30.58 25.45
CA LEU A 115 -23.03 -30.78 24.99
C LEU A 115 -23.47 -32.26 24.97
N LYS A 116 -22.53 -33.18 24.90
CA LYS A 116 -22.81 -34.65 24.91
C LYS A 116 -22.77 -35.25 26.32
N ALA A 117 -22.26 -34.50 27.29
CA ALA A 117 -22.14 -34.98 28.65
C ALA A 117 -23.50 -35.00 29.34
N ASP A 118 -23.90 -36.14 29.87
CA ASP A 118 -25.04 -36.31 30.75
C ASP A 118 -24.58 -35.91 32.17
N GLY A 119 -24.91 -34.67 32.61
CA GLY A 119 -24.45 -34.13 33.87
C GLY A 119 -25.45 -33.18 34.52
N SER A 120 -25.18 -32.82 35.78
CA SER A 120 -25.97 -31.79 36.48
C SER A 120 -25.71 -30.42 35.90
N ALA A 121 -26.61 -29.44 36.12
CA ALA A 121 -26.44 -28.05 35.70
C ALA A 121 -25.14 -27.43 36.27
N GLU A 122 -24.68 -27.83 37.42
CA GLU A 122 -23.44 -27.39 38.04
C GLU A 122 -22.21 -27.90 37.28
N GLN A 123 -22.25 -29.19 36.89
CA GLN A 123 -21.19 -29.77 36.10
C GLN A 123 -21.09 -29.13 34.71
N LEU A 124 -22.23 -28.87 34.07
CA LEU A 124 -22.27 -28.14 32.79
C LEU A 124 -21.68 -26.74 32.93
N ARG A 125 -22.07 -26.00 33.99
CA ARG A 125 -21.54 -24.66 34.28
C ARG A 125 -20.02 -24.67 34.45
N SER A 126 -19.50 -25.60 35.24
CA SER A 126 -18.06 -25.76 35.46
C SER A 126 -17.33 -26.11 34.15
N GLY A 127 -17.92 -26.96 33.31
CA GLY A 127 -17.39 -27.27 31.99
C GLY A 127 -17.32 -26.04 31.07
N VAL A 128 -18.37 -25.24 31.05
CA VAL A 128 -18.41 -23.99 30.25
C VAL A 128 -17.39 -22.97 30.77
N GLU A 129 -17.21 -22.84 32.11
CA GLU A 129 -16.19 -21.98 32.68
C GLU A 129 -14.76 -22.42 32.27
N LEU A 130 -14.51 -23.72 32.21
CA LEU A 130 -13.22 -24.26 31.71
C LEU A 130 -13.00 -23.93 30.24
N ILE A 131 -14.02 -24.08 29.40
CA ILE A 131 -13.98 -23.75 27.97
C ILE A 131 -13.72 -22.25 27.77
N LEU A 132 -14.35 -21.40 28.57
CA LEU A 132 -14.11 -19.96 28.55
C LEU A 132 -12.64 -19.64 28.82
N LYS A 133 -12.04 -20.27 29.84
CA LYS A 133 -10.61 -20.11 30.14
C LYS A 133 -9.71 -20.53 28.97
N GLN A 134 -10.04 -21.65 28.35
CA GLN A 134 -9.29 -22.10 27.15
C GLN A 134 -9.41 -21.11 25.98
N MET A 135 -10.59 -20.51 25.80
CA MET A 135 -10.80 -19.44 24.81
C MET A 135 -9.92 -18.22 25.12
N GLU A 136 -9.86 -17.81 26.39
CA GLU A 136 -9.01 -16.69 26.83
C GLU A 136 -7.53 -17.00 26.63
N GLU A 137 -7.09 -18.24 26.85
CA GLU A 137 -5.71 -18.68 26.58
C GLU A 137 -5.39 -18.69 25.10
N ALA A 138 -6.31 -19.18 24.26
CA ALA A 138 -6.16 -19.14 22.81
C ALA A 138 -6.00 -17.70 22.30
N LEU A 139 -6.83 -16.78 22.79
CA LEU A 139 -6.72 -15.36 22.46
C LEU A 139 -5.38 -14.76 22.93
N ARG A 140 -4.93 -15.12 24.13
CA ARG A 140 -3.63 -14.66 24.66
C ARG A 140 -2.46 -15.17 23.82
N GLY A 141 -2.52 -16.42 23.36
CA GLY A 141 -1.52 -17.02 22.45
C GLY A 141 -1.42 -16.25 21.13
N LEU A 142 -2.52 -15.66 20.68
CA LEU A 142 -2.57 -14.79 19.49
C LEU A 142 -2.21 -13.33 19.80
N HIS A 143 -1.71 -13.03 21.01
CA HIS A 143 -1.42 -11.66 21.48
C HIS A 143 -2.65 -10.74 21.56
N VAL A 144 -3.84 -11.33 21.69
CA VAL A 144 -5.07 -10.61 21.99
C VAL A 144 -5.21 -10.49 23.52
N GLN A 145 -5.35 -9.28 24.00
CA GLN A 145 -5.48 -8.96 25.42
C GLN A 145 -6.78 -8.21 25.68
N ALA A 146 -7.40 -8.46 26.82
CA ALA A 146 -8.52 -7.65 27.29
C ALA A 146 -8.04 -6.24 27.64
N VAL A 147 -8.90 -5.26 27.40
CA VAL A 147 -8.71 -3.88 27.84
C VAL A 147 -8.97 -3.81 29.32
N GLU A 148 -8.16 -3.06 30.07
CA GLU A 148 -8.40 -2.78 31.48
C GLU A 148 -9.64 -1.90 31.61
N THR A 149 -10.55 -2.27 32.51
CA THR A 149 -11.86 -1.62 32.67
C THR A 149 -12.15 -1.21 34.11
N VAL A 150 -12.73 -2.08 34.89
CA VAL A 150 -13.23 -1.73 36.23
C VAL A 150 -12.12 -1.19 37.13
N GLY A 151 -12.35 0.01 37.70
CA GLY A 151 -11.40 0.72 38.54
C GLY A 151 -10.42 1.63 37.76
N ALA A 152 -10.32 1.48 36.40
CA ALA A 152 -9.52 2.36 35.60
C ALA A 152 -10.23 3.70 35.32
N GLN A 153 -9.45 4.72 34.94
CA GLN A 153 -9.99 5.98 34.43
C GLN A 153 -10.52 5.75 33.04
N PHE A 154 -11.64 6.37 32.69
CA PHE A 154 -12.21 6.30 31.35
C PHE A 154 -11.25 6.90 30.27
N ASP A 155 -10.93 6.14 29.26
CA ASP A 155 -10.17 6.59 28.11
C ASP A 155 -11.02 6.38 26.83
N PRO A 156 -11.44 7.44 26.14
CA PRO A 156 -12.26 7.33 24.92
C PRO A 156 -11.60 6.54 23.80
N ARG A 157 -10.26 6.35 23.83
CA ARG A 157 -9.55 5.59 22.82
C ARG A 157 -9.76 4.08 22.91
N ILE A 158 -10.08 3.58 24.11
CA ILE A 158 -10.19 2.14 24.40
C ILE A 158 -11.51 1.76 25.09
N HIS A 159 -12.27 2.75 25.58
CA HIS A 159 -13.54 2.57 26.25
C HIS A 159 -14.66 3.29 25.50
N GLU A 160 -15.86 2.70 25.54
CA GLU A 160 -17.11 3.27 25.07
C GLU A 160 -18.07 3.35 26.27
N ALA A 161 -18.46 4.56 26.68
CA ALA A 161 -19.38 4.73 27.77
C ALA A 161 -20.81 4.52 27.30
N LEU A 162 -21.51 3.52 27.87
CA LEU A 162 -22.95 3.31 27.68
C LEU A 162 -23.78 4.31 28.47
N GLY A 163 -23.27 4.78 29.60
CA GLY A 163 -23.92 5.74 30.50
C GLY A 163 -23.10 5.98 31.73
N SER A 164 -23.58 6.90 32.58
CA SER A 164 -22.97 7.23 33.87
C SER A 164 -23.90 6.86 35.01
N ILE A 165 -23.29 6.58 36.18
CA ILE A 165 -23.98 6.33 37.47
C ILE A 165 -23.58 7.47 38.38
N GLU A 166 -24.57 8.20 38.89
CA GLU A 166 -24.33 9.25 39.90
C GLU A 166 -23.86 8.61 41.20
N THR A 167 -22.69 8.99 41.66
CA THR A 167 -22.08 8.48 42.88
C THR A 167 -21.04 9.45 43.41
N VAL A 168 -20.93 9.53 44.74
CA VAL A 168 -19.87 10.31 45.42
C VAL A 168 -18.75 9.42 45.97
N GLU A 169 -18.90 8.09 45.87
CA GLU A 169 -17.94 7.11 46.39
C GLU A 169 -16.72 6.92 45.49
N PHE A 170 -16.87 7.20 44.22
CA PHE A 170 -15.81 6.98 43.22
C PHE A 170 -15.41 8.29 42.52
N PRO A 171 -14.16 8.38 42.03
CA PRO A 171 -13.72 9.51 41.24
C PRO A 171 -14.57 9.69 39.99
N ASP A 172 -14.74 10.94 39.58
CA ASP A 172 -15.45 11.24 38.33
C ASP A 172 -14.79 10.57 37.13
N HIS A 173 -15.61 10.06 36.20
CA HIS A 173 -15.18 9.30 35.02
C HIS A 173 -14.43 7.98 35.33
N GLN A 174 -14.46 7.46 36.56
CA GLN A 174 -13.93 6.12 36.81
C GLN A 174 -14.87 5.05 36.24
N VAL A 175 -14.31 4.00 35.64
CA VAL A 175 -15.07 2.85 35.13
C VAL A 175 -15.57 2.02 36.34
N LEU A 176 -16.89 1.92 36.49
CA LEU A 176 -17.54 1.18 37.58
C LEU A 176 -17.93 -0.24 37.19
N GLU A 177 -18.39 -0.43 35.95
CA GLU A 177 -18.90 -1.70 35.46
C GLU A 177 -18.46 -1.95 34.00
N GLU A 178 -18.08 -3.18 33.73
CA GLU A 178 -17.84 -3.66 32.36
C GLU A 178 -19.09 -4.37 31.85
N ILE A 179 -19.74 -3.80 30.85
CA ILE A 179 -20.89 -4.41 30.17
C ILE A 179 -20.45 -5.42 29.10
N ARG A 180 -19.40 -5.06 28.39
CA ARG A 180 -18.81 -5.89 27.30
C ARG A 180 -17.31 -5.69 27.26
N ARG A 181 -16.57 -6.78 27.31
CA ARG A 181 -15.09 -6.74 27.22
C ARG A 181 -14.59 -6.13 25.95
N GLY A 182 -13.65 -5.20 26.06
CA GLY A 182 -12.81 -4.71 24.99
C GLY A 182 -11.61 -5.61 24.75
N TYR A 183 -11.08 -5.61 23.54
CA TYR A 183 -9.89 -6.36 23.19
C TYR A 183 -8.95 -5.57 22.30
N LYS A 184 -7.65 -5.77 22.50
CA LYS A 184 -6.58 -5.24 21.66
C LYS A 184 -5.67 -6.37 21.19
N LEU A 185 -5.20 -6.27 19.96
CA LEU A 185 -4.17 -7.13 19.39
C LEU A 185 -2.85 -6.36 19.41
N ARG A 186 -1.96 -6.69 20.34
CA ARG A 186 -0.77 -5.87 20.61
C ARG A 186 -1.18 -4.42 20.89
N ASP A 187 -0.76 -3.48 20.01
CA ASP A 187 -1.08 -2.05 20.14
C ASP A 187 -2.34 -1.63 19.38
N LYS A 188 -2.94 -2.54 18.60
CA LYS A 188 -4.12 -2.24 17.79
C LYS A 188 -5.40 -2.61 18.53
N LEU A 189 -6.27 -1.63 18.79
CA LEU A 189 -7.60 -1.88 19.29
C LEU A 189 -8.43 -2.67 18.28
N LEU A 190 -9.02 -3.79 18.73
CA LEU A 190 -9.97 -4.60 17.95
C LEU A 190 -11.40 -4.13 18.17
N ARG A 191 -11.76 -3.89 19.44
CA ARG A 191 -13.03 -3.28 19.82
C ARG A 191 -12.88 -2.62 21.19
N PRO A 192 -13.54 -1.48 21.46
CA PRO A 192 -13.55 -0.85 22.76
C PRO A 192 -14.31 -1.71 23.78
N ALA A 193 -13.99 -1.52 25.05
CA ALA A 193 -14.79 -2.04 26.14
C ALA A 193 -16.01 -1.14 26.34
N LEU A 194 -17.20 -1.74 26.42
CA LEU A 194 -18.42 -1.02 26.73
C LEU A 194 -18.58 -0.99 28.24
N VAL A 195 -18.60 0.22 28.79
CA VAL A 195 -18.52 0.43 30.26
C VAL A 195 -19.56 1.41 30.76
N ARG A 196 -19.83 1.37 32.09
CA ARG A 196 -20.48 2.46 32.81
C ARG A 196 -19.47 3.18 33.67
N ILE A 197 -19.57 4.50 33.72
CA ILE A 197 -18.63 5.37 34.41
C ILE A 197 -19.30 6.06 35.56
N ALA A 198 -18.52 6.48 36.55
CA ALA A 198 -18.98 7.34 37.64
C ALA A 198 -19.24 8.76 37.09
N ALA A 199 -20.33 9.36 37.53
CA ALA A 199 -20.57 10.80 37.49
C ALA A 199 -20.57 11.32 38.93
N ASN A 200 -19.48 11.98 39.32
CA ASN A 200 -19.36 12.50 40.69
C ASN A 200 -19.65 14.00 40.72
N PRO A 201 -20.86 14.42 41.12
CA PRO A 201 -21.25 15.83 41.12
C PRO A 201 -20.39 16.69 42.05
N ALA A 202 -19.72 16.10 43.05
CA ALA A 202 -18.83 16.81 43.97
C ALA A 202 -17.45 17.09 43.38
N GLN A 203 -17.09 16.43 42.27
CA GLN A 203 -15.81 16.55 41.57
C GLN A 203 -15.95 17.13 40.13
N VAL A 204 -17.14 17.54 39.74
CA VAL A 204 -17.34 18.34 38.52
C VAL A 204 -16.69 19.68 38.76
N SER A 205 -15.38 19.73 38.55
CA SER A 205 -14.56 20.92 38.67
C SER A 205 -14.61 21.70 37.36
N GLU A 206 -14.65 23.00 37.49
CA GLU A 206 -14.60 24.11 36.57
C GLU A 206 -13.84 23.90 35.26
#